data_6f1f57a73b330cb5a126170451c4acf0
#
_entry.id   6f1f57a73b330cb5a126170451c4acf0
#
_cell.length_a   1.000
_cell.length_b   1.000
_cell.length_c   1.000
_cell.angle_alpha   90.00
_cell.angle_beta   90.00
_cell.angle_gamma   90.00
#
_symmetry.space_group_name_H-M   'P 1'
#
loop_
_entity.id
_entity.type
_entity.pdbx_description
1 polymer ?
#
loop_
_entity_poly.entity_id
_entity_poly.type
_entity_poly.pdbx_seq_one_letter_code
_entity_poly.pdbx_strand_id
1 'polypeptide(L)' 'MTIRGAAKGSYSRYNQKYNIGFINSDGMEDETQFESVKTLKELSDLFRDFCKENGLKTNTVTYVEAV' A
#
# COMPACT_ATOMS: atom_id res chain seq x y z
N MET A 1 4.00 5.17 -7.88
CA MET A 1 5.01 5.11 -6.79
C MET A 1 4.98 3.75 -6.13
N THR A 2 6.05 3.40 -5.44
CA THR A 2 6.06 2.23 -4.57
C THR A 2 5.46 2.57 -3.20
N ILE A 3 5.22 1.55 -2.37
CA ILE A 3 4.76 1.76 -0.99
C ILE A 3 5.75 2.66 -0.23
N ARG A 4 7.05 2.38 -0.33
CA ARG A 4 8.06 3.17 0.39
C ARG A 4 8.09 4.63 -0.04
N GLY A 5 7.92 4.89 -1.31
CA GLY A 5 7.87 6.25 -1.83
C GLY A 5 6.60 6.99 -1.40
N ALA A 6 5.45 6.34 -1.49
CA ALA A 6 4.16 6.95 -1.15
C ALA A 6 3.97 7.09 0.37
N ALA A 7 4.57 6.21 1.16
CA ALA A 7 4.45 6.23 2.62
C ALA A 7 5.33 7.30 3.28
N LYS A 8 6.24 7.91 2.54
CA LYS A 8 7.14 8.94 3.07
C LYS A 8 6.33 10.12 3.60
N GLY A 9 6.31 10.32 4.89
CA GLY A 9 5.51 11.34 5.55
C GLY A 9 4.14 10.88 6.03
N SER A 10 3.67 9.71 5.61
CA SER A 10 2.37 9.17 6.03
C SER A 10 2.51 7.97 6.97
N TYR A 11 3.66 7.30 6.93
CA TYR A 11 3.92 6.16 7.79
C TYR A 11 4.28 6.61 9.19
N SER A 12 3.71 5.92 10.20
CA SER A 12 4.10 6.10 11.61
C SER A 12 4.10 4.74 12.28
N ARG A 13 5.14 4.47 13.04
CA ARG A 13 5.25 3.21 13.81
C ARG A 13 4.14 3.05 14.86
N TYR A 14 3.42 4.12 15.16
CA TYR A 14 2.31 4.09 16.11
C TYR A 14 0.98 3.72 15.47
N ASN A 15 0.91 3.76 14.14
CA ASN A 15 -0.27 3.38 13.38
C ASN A 15 -0.07 1.99 12.81
N GLN A 16 -1.10 1.16 12.87
CA GLN A 16 -1.05 -0.22 12.39
C GLN A 16 -2.03 -0.49 11.26
N LYS A 17 -2.80 0.52 10.85
CA LYS A 17 -3.84 0.37 9.84
C LYS A 17 -3.64 1.43 8.76
N TYR A 18 -3.61 0.99 7.50
CA TYR A 18 -3.34 1.88 6.37
C TYR A 18 -4.25 1.58 5.20
N ASN A 19 -4.69 2.65 4.52
CA ASN A 19 -5.32 2.57 3.22
C ASN A 19 -4.27 2.82 2.15
N ILE A 20 -4.27 1.97 1.13
CA ILE A 20 -3.34 2.07 0.01
C ILE A 20 -4.14 2.32 -1.26
N GLY A 21 -3.91 3.47 -1.90
CA GLY A 21 -4.46 3.77 -3.22
C GLY A 21 -3.52 3.24 -4.31
N PHE A 22 -4.07 2.69 -5.35
CA PHE A 22 -3.30 2.13 -6.46
C PHE A 22 -4.11 2.16 -7.76
N ILE A 23 -3.43 1.92 -8.87
CA ILE A 23 -4.09 1.78 -10.18
C ILE A 23 -4.30 0.29 -10.45
N ASN A 24 -5.55 -0.11 -10.65
CA ASN A 24 -5.91 -1.51 -10.90
C ASN A 24 -5.65 -1.92 -12.35
N SER A 25 -5.97 -3.19 -12.68
CA SER A 25 -5.73 -3.75 -14.01
C SER A 25 -6.54 -3.07 -15.12
N ASP A 26 -7.62 -2.37 -14.77
CA ASP A 26 -8.44 -1.61 -15.72
C ASP A 26 -7.94 -0.19 -15.90
N GLY A 27 -6.84 0.19 -15.25
CA GLY A 27 -6.28 1.53 -15.31
C GLY A 27 -7.02 2.54 -14.45
N MET A 28 -7.84 2.09 -13.53
CA MET A 28 -8.64 2.94 -12.64
C MET A 28 -8.05 2.95 -11.24
N GLU A 29 -8.24 4.06 -10.53
CA GLU A 29 -7.82 4.17 -9.14
C GLU A 29 -8.69 3.29 -8.25
N ASP A 30 -8.06 2.57 -7.35
CA ASP A 30 -8.70 1.67 -6.42
C ASP A 30 -8.01 1.79 -5.06
N GLU A 31 -8.57 1.17 -4.04
CA GLU A 31 -8.03 1.25 -2.68
C GLU A 31 -8.13 -0.10 -1.98
N THR A 32 -7.11 -0.44 -1.20
CA THR A 32 -7.13 -1.60 -0.31
C THR A 32 -6.66 -1.17 1.07
N GLN A 33 -6.98 -1.97 2.08
CA GLN A 33 -6.65 -1.66 3.47
C GLN A 33 -5.93 -2.83 4.12
N PHE A 34 -4.89 -2.51 4.87
CA PHE A 34 -4.15 -3.49 5.66
C PHE A 34 -4.19 -3.11 7.13
N GLU A 35 -4.35 -4.11 8.00
CA GLU A 35 -4.40 -3.95 9.44
C GLU A 35 -3.24 -4.71 10.10
N SER A 36 -2.97 -4.36 11.36
CA SER A 36 -1.93 -5.01 12.16
C SER A 36 -0.54 -4.89 11.54
N VAL A 37 -0.29 -3.80 10.82
CA VAL A 37 1.01 -3.50 10.21
C VAL A 37 1.93 -2.92 11.26
N LYS A 38 3.08 -3.53 11.48
CA LYS A 38 4.03 -3.11 12.53
C LYS A 38 5.24 -2.36 11.99
N THR A 39 5.62 -2.61 10.74
CA THR A 39 6.77 -1.96 10.11
C THR A 39 6.44 -1.55 8.69
N LEU A 40 7.21 -0.62 8.16
CA LEU A 40 7.06 -0.21 6.75
C LEU A 40 7.40 -1.37 5.80
N LYS A 41 8.38 -2.20 6.18
CA LYS A 41 8.72 -3.39 5.40
C LYS A 41 7.52 -4.34 5.33
N GLU A 42 6.83 -4.55 6.45
CA GLU A 42 5.64 -5.41 6.50
C GLU A 42 4.53 -4.87 5.60
N LEU A 43 4.30 -3.56 5.61
CA LEU A 43 3.32 -2.92 4.73
C LEU A 43 3.69 -3.14 3.26
N SER A 44 4.95 -2.96 2.91
CA SER A 44 5.46 -3.18 1.57
C SER A 44 5.28 -4.65 1.14
N ASP A 45 5.59 -5.58 2.03
CA ASP A 45 5.46 -7.02 1.74
C ASP A 45 3.99 -7.43 1.57
N LEU A 46 3.09 -6.91 2.40
CA LEU A 46 1.65 -7.16 2.29
C LEU A 46 1.10 -6.66 0.96
N PHE A 47 1.49 -5.48 0.55
CA PHE A 47 1.03 -4.93 -0.72
C PHE A 47 1.61 -5.71 -1.91
N ARG A 48 2.87 -6.12 -1.83
CA ARG A 48 3.49 -6.95 -2.86
C ARG A 48 2.72 -8.26 -3.05
N ASP A 49 2.37 -8.93 -1.96
CA ASP A 49 1.61 -10.18 -2.02
C ASP A 49 0.20 -9.96 -2.57
N PHE A 50 -0.45 -8.87 -2.17
CA PHE A 50 -1.74 -8.46 -2.72
C PHE A 50 -1.66 -8.24 -4.23
N CYS A 51 -0.64 -7.54 -4.71
CA CYS A 51 -0.44 -7.30 -6.15
C CYS A 51 -0.21 -8.61 -6.90
N LYS A 52 0.58 -9.50 -6.33
CA LYS A 52 0.87 -10.80 -6.93
C LYS A 52 -0.41 -11.64 -7.09
N GLU A 53 -1.27 -11.64 -6.09
CA GLU A 53 -2.54 -12.37 -6.11
C GLU A 53 -3.53 -11.80 -7.11
N ASN A 54 -3.46 -10.49 -7.37
CA ASN A 54 -4.41 -9.79 -8.21
C ASN A 54 -3.85 -9.40 -9.58
N GLY A 55 -2.63 -9.83 -9.91
CA GLY A 55 -2.02 -9.53 -11.20
C GLY A 55 -1.69 -8.06 -11.39
N LEU A 56 -1.34 -7.35 -10.32
CA LEU A 56 -1.06 -5.91 -10.34
C LEU A 56 0.44 -5.64 -10.23
N LYS A 57 0.85 -4.44 -10.64
CA LYS A 57 2.24 -3.98 -10.50
C LYS A 57 2.40 -3.25 -9.17
N THR A 58 3.53 -3.44 -8.50
CA THR A 58 3.80 -2.85 -7.19
C THR A 58 4.15 -1.36 -7.24
N ASN A 59 4.43 -0.81 -8.41
CA ASN A 59 4.82 0.60 -8.58
C ASN A 59 3.65 1.53 -8.95
N THR A 60 2.41 1.05 -8.81
CA THR A 60 1.21 1.82 -9.18
C THR A 60 0.55 2.50 -7.99
N VAL A 61 1.20 2.56 -6.84
CA VAL A 61 0.68 3.21 -5.63
C VAL A 61 0.48 4.70 -5.89
N THR A 62 -0.69 5.21 -5.53
CA THR A 62 -1.03 6.63 -5.66
C THR A 62 -0.93 7.35 -4.31
N TYR A 63 -1.23 6.65 -3.21
CA TYR A 63 -1.09 7.22 -1.86
C TYR A 63 -1.05 6.11 -0.81
N VAL A 64 -0.53 6.47 0.37
CA VAL A 64 -0.61 5.68 1.58
C VAL A 64 -1.18 6.58 2.67
N GLU A 65 -2.26 6.17 3.29
CA GLU A 65 -2.94 6.96 4.33
C GLU A 65 -3.09 6.14 5.61
N ALA A 66 -2.64 6.70 6.73
CA ALA A 66 -2.84 6.09 8.04
C ALA A 66 -4.28 6.31 8.50
N VAL A 67 -4.87 5.28 9.06
CA VAL A 67 -6.28 5.30 9.50
C VAL A 67 -6.40 5.30 11.01
#